data_49b03f3335d6a5ad87c5f2cc6f2494e6
#
_entry.id   49b03f3335d6a5ad87c5f2cc6f2494e6
#
_cell.length_a   1.000
_cell.length_b   1.000
_cell.length_c   1.000
_cell.angle_alpha   90.00
_cell.angle_beta   90.00
_cell.angle_gamma   90.00
#
_symmetry.space_group_name_H-M   'P 1'
#
loop_
_entity.id
_entity.type
_entity.pdbx_description
1 polymer ?
#
loop_
_entity_poly.entity_id
_entity_poly.type
_entity_poly.pdbx_seq_one_letter_code
_entity_poly.pdbx_strand_id
1 'polypeptide(L)'
;MSRIGRMPIAVPAGVTVTIAEGNKVTVKGPKGTLERELPVEMSIEEKDGQIIVSRPNDLKKMKSLHGLTRTLVNNMITGVTEGYQKVLEVNGVGYRAAKQGKKLTLNLGYSHPVEMEDPEGIETVMEGQNKIIVKGISKEKVGQYAAEIRDKRRPEPYKGKGIKYADEVIKIGRASCRERV
;
A
#
# COMPACT_ATOMS: atom_id res chain seq x y z
N MET A 1 8.08 -7.21 24.47
CA MET A 1 9.17 -7.19 23.47
C MET A 1 8.57 -7.12 22.07
N SER A 2 9.16 -6.33 21.12
CA SER A 2 8.72 -6.31 19.72
C SER A 2 9.27 -7.53 18.98
N ARG A 3 8.44 -8.53 18.73
CA ARG A 3 8.85 -9.71 17.94
C ARG A 3 9.23 -9.32 16.51
N ILE A 4 8.47 -8.42 15.88
CA ILE A 4 8.70 -7.96 14.50
C ILE A 4 10.00 -7.17 14.38
N GLY A 5 10.28 -6.24 15.30
CA GLY A 5 11.48 -5.40 15.23
C GLY A 5 12.81 -6.16 15.29
N ARG A 6 12.84 -7.29 15.98
CA ARG A 6 14.04 -8.13 16.13
C ARG A 6 14.33 -9.05 14.95
N MET A 7 13.37 -9.24 14.05
CA MET A 7 13.56 -10.11 12.89
C MET A 7 14.52 -9.43 11.90
N PRO A 8 15.65 -10.04 11.55
CA PRO A 8 16.52 -9.51 10.52
C PRO A 8 15.80 -9.45 9.18
N ILE A 9 16.23 -8.54 8.32
CA ILE A 9 15.68 -8.38 6.98
C ILE A 9 16.74 -8.87 6.02
N ALA A 10 16.47 -9.94 5.29
CA ALA A 10 17.36 -10.43 4.25
C ALA A 10 17.36 -9.45 3.06
N VAL A 11 18.52 -9.07 2.56
CA VAL A 11 18.68 -8.27 1.35
C VAL A 11 18.84 -9.25 0.18
N PRO A 12 17.86 -9.31 -0.74
CA PRO A 12 17.96 -10.24 -1.87
C PRO A 12 19.04 -9.77 -2.86
N ALA A 13 19.57 -10.72 -3.63
CA ALA A 13 20.55 -10.43 -4.66
C ALA A 13 20.00 -9.41 -5.68
N GLY A 14 20.80 -8.39 -6.00
CA GLY A 14 20.39 -7.31 -6.91
C GLY A 14 19.73 -6.11 -6.25
N VAL A 15 19.62 -6.08 -4.92
CA VAL A 15 19.20 -4.92 -4.16
C VAL A 15 20.38 -4.31 -3.42
N THR A 16 20.55 -3.01 -3.56
CA THR A 16 21.57 -2.24 -2.82
C THR A 16 20.87 -1.33 -1.84
N VAL A 17 21.27 -1.40 -0.58
CA VAL A 17 20.75 -0.55 0.49
C VAL A 17 21.86 0.41 0.91
N THR A 18 21.59 1.69 0.89
CA THR A 18 22.52 2.74 1.35
C THR A 18 21.89 3.46 2.52
N ILE A 19 22.62 3.51 3.63
CA ILE A 19 22.21 4.21 4.84
C ILE A 19 23.09 5.46 4.96
N ALA A 20 22.48 6.64 4.84
CA ALA A 20 23.14 7.92 4.99
C ALA A 20 22.95 8.49 6.41
N GLU A 21 23.69 9.54 6.72
CA GLU A 21 23.55 10.26 7.99
C GLU A 21 22.12 10.75 8.20
N GLY A 22 21.63 10.70 9.43
CA GLY A 22 20.23 11.03 9.76
C GLY A 22 19.22 9.91 9.47
N ASN A 23 19.68 8.65 9.31
CA ASN A 23 18.84 7.49 8.99
C ASN A 23 18.04 7.63 7.69
N LYS A 24 18.60 8.33 6.71
CA LYS A 24 18.06 8.36 5.37
C LYS A 24 18.45 7.07 4.65
N VAL A 25 17.48 6.21 4.42
CA VAL A 25 17.68 4.91 3.77
C VAL A 25 17.25 5.01 2.32
N THR A 26 18.18 4.68 1.42
CA THR A 26 17.94 4.56 -0.02
C THR A 26 18.06 3.11 -0.42
N VAL A 27 17.01 2.55 -1.01
CA VAL A 27 16.96 1.17 -1.49
C VAL A 27 16.85 1.19 -3.00
N LYS A 28 17.83 0.63 -3.68
CA LYS A 28 17.88 0.52 -5.14
C LYS A 28 17.73 -0.95 -5.55
N GLY A 29 16.81 -1.23 -6.43
CA GLY A 29 16.52 -2.58 -6.92
C GLY A 29 16.07 -2.60 -8.39
N PRO A 30 15.70 -3.77 -8.91
CA PRO A 30 15.39 -3.97 -10.33
C PRO A 30 14.18 -3.14 -10.82
N LYS A 31 13.22 -2.82 -9.95
CA LYS A 31 12.01 -2.05 -10.32
C LYS A 31 12.15 -0.56 -10.09
N GLY A 32 13.19 -0.10 -9.43
CA GLY A 32 13.43 1.32 -9.19
C GLY A 32 14.17 1.60 -7.90
N THR A 33 14.13 2.86 -7.50
CA THR A 33 14.77 3.34 -6.27
C THR A 33 13.73 3.96 -5.37
N LEU A 34 13.78 3.62 -4.09
CA LEU A 34 12.98 4.23 -3.04
C LEU A 34 13.89 4.88 -2.02
N GLU A 35 13.50 6.04 -1.55
CA GLU A 35 14.21 6.82 -0.56
C GLU A 35 13.25 7.22 0.56
N ARG A 36 13.71 7.10 1.81
CA ARG A 36 12.94 7.46 2.98
C ARG A 36 13.80 7.85 4.16
N GLU A 37 13.37 8.88 4.85
CA GLU A 37 13.92 9.27 6.15
C GLU A 37 13.24 8.48 7.27
N LEU A 38 14.04 7.87 8.12
CA LEU A 38 13.58 7.05 9.25
C LEU A 38 13.91 7.75 10.57
N PRO A 39 13.23 7.40 11.69
CA PRO A 39 13.51 8.00 12.99
C PRO A 39 14.98 7.86 13.38
N VAL A 40 15.61 8.99 13.72
CA VAL A 40 17.04 9.09 14.08
C VAL A 40 17.36 8.31 15.37
N GLU A 41 16.36 8.11 16.23
CA GLU A 41 16.53 7.36 17.49
C GLU A 41 16.82 5.86 17.28
N MET A 42 16.62 5.32 16.08
CA MET A 42 16.88 3.91 15.77
C MET A 42 18.24 3.74 15.10
N SER A 43 18.98 2.69 15.48
CA SER A 43 20.22 2.34 14.79
C SER A 43 19.92 1.26 13.73
N ILE A 44 20.36 1.48 12.52
CA ILE A 44 20.17 0.58 11.39
C ILE A 44 21.55 0.14 10.92
N GLU A 45 21.82 -1.15 10.95
CA GLU A 45 23.12 -1.73 10.57
C GLU A 45 22.89 -2.82 9.51
N GLU A 46 23.79 -2.89 8.56
CA GLU A 46 23.86 -3.99 7.60
C GLU A 46 24.98 -4.94 8.05
N LYS A 47 24.65 -6.20 8.28
CA LYS A 47 25.58 -7.29 8.65
C LYS A 47 25.24 -8.54 7.87
N ASP A 48 26.24 -9.12 7.23
CA ASP A 48 26.12 -10.41 6.51
C ASP A 48 24.98 -10.44 5.47
N GLY A 49 24.73 -9.34 4.75
CA GLY A 49 23.62 -9.24 3.80
C GLY A 49 22.23 -9.20 4.45
N GLN A 50 22.18 -8.88 5.74
CA GLN A 50 20.95 -8.68 6.49
C GLN A 50 20.94 -7.30 7.15
N ILE A 51 19.77 -6.68 7.19
CA ILE A 51 19.58 -5.41 7.89
C ILE A 51 18.99 -5.70 9.25
N ILE A 52 19.68 -5.20 10.27
CA ILE A 52 19.29 -5.30 11.68
C ILE A 52 18.95 -3.90 12.18
N VAL A 53 17.77 -3.75 12.75
CA VAL A 53 17.34 -2.51 13.39
C VAL A 53 17.48 -2.68 14.90
N SER A 54 18.16 -1.77 15.57
CA SER A 54 18.30 -1.76 17.02
C SER A 54 17.72 -0.49 17.64
N ARG A 55 17.41 -0.55 18.94
CA ARG A 55 16.83 0.55 19.71
C ARG A 55 17.68 0.85 20.94
N PRO A 56 17.78 2.13 21.35
CA PRO A 56 18.64 2.51 22.49
C PRO A 56 18.06 2.10 23.86
N ASN A 57 16.73 2.06 23.99
CA ASN A 57 16.07 1.76 25.27
C ASN A 57 14.72 1.04 25.08
N ASP A 58 14.11 0.62 26.20
CA ASP A 58 12.87 -0.14 26.25
C ASP A 58 11.62 0.71 26.53
N LEU A 59 11.67 2.02 26.29
CA LEU A 59 10.52 2.89 26.41
C LEU A 59 9.42 2.49 25.40
N LYS A 60 8.16 2.73 25.76
CA LYS A 60 7.00 2.40 24.92
C LYS A 60 7.10 2.99 23.50
N LYS A 61 7.54 4.24 23.40
CA LYS A 61 7.78 4.93 22.12
C LYS A 61 8.84 4.19 21.29
N MET A 62 9.97 3.83 21.88
CA MET A 62 11.06 3.14 21.18
C MET A 62 10.66 1.74 20.71
N LYS A 63 9.85 1.02 21.48
CA LYS A 63 9.30 -0.27 21.06
C LYS A 63 8.38 -0.16 19.84
N SER A 64 7.56 0.88 19.76
CA SER A 64 6.70 1.12 18.59
C SER A 64 7.51 1.54 17.36
N LEU A 65 8.45 2.48 17.51
CA LEU A 65 9.31 2.93 16.41
C LEU A 65 10.20 1.81 15.87
N HIS A 66 10.72 0.93 16.73
CA HIS A 66 11.52 -0.22 16.31
C HIS A 66 10.78 -1.14 15.34
N GLY A 67 9.55 -1.52 15.67
CA GLY A 67 8.72 -2.35 14.76
C GLY A 67 8.31 -1.61 13.49
N LEU A 68 8.02 -0.32 13.58
CA LEU A 68 7.68 0.52 12.43
C LEU A 68 8.86 0.64 11.46
N THR A 69 10.02 1.03 11.95
CA THR A 69 11.24 1.20 11.14
C THR A 69 11.60 -0.09 10.40
N ARG A 70 11.60 -1.22 11.11
CA ARG A 70 11.84 -2.52 10.48
C ARG A 70 10.85 -2.82 9.37
N THR A 71 9.56 -2.58 9.60
CA THR A 71 8.52 -2.84 8.61
C THR A 71 8.64 -1.92 7.39
N LEU A 72 9.00 -0.65 7.59
CA LEU A 72 9.20 0.30 6.50
C LEU A 72 10.37 -0.12 5.60
N VAL A 73 11.52 -0.48 6.17
CA VAL A 73 12.68 -0.97 5.40
C VAL A 73 12.31 -2.25 4.64
N ASN A 74 11.66 -3.20 5.28
CA ASN A 74 11.21 -4.42 4.62
C ASN A 74 10.24 -4.14 3.47
N ASN A 75 9.30 -3.21 3.65
CA ASN A 75 8.38 -2.81 2.58
C ASN A 75 9.14 -2.15 1.41
N MET A 76 10.18 -1.37 1.66
CA MET A 76 11.00 -0.79 0.60
C MET A 76 11.73 -1.87 -0.21
N ILE A 77 12.34 -2.85 0.46
CA ILE A 77 13.04 -3.95 -0.20
C ILE A 77 12.08 -4.78 -1.05
N THR A 78 10.95 -5.21 -0.49
CA THR A 78 9.92 -5.96 -1.24
C THR A 78 9.36 -5.14 -2.40
N GLY A 79 9.19 -3.82 -2.21
CA GLY A 79 8.68 -2.93 -3.24
C GLY A 79 9.59 -2.80 -4.45
N VAL A 80 10.91 -2.71 -4.26
CA VAL A 80 11.86 -2.62 -5.37
C VAL A 80 12.17 -3.97 -6.03
N THR A 81 11.88 -5.10 -5.37
CA THR A 81 12.05 -6.46 -5.91
C THR A 81 10.78 -6.94 -6.63
N GLU A 82 9.73 -7.19 -5.87
CA GLU A 82 8.48 -7.77 -6.36
C GLU A 82 7.49 -6.71 -6.81
N GLY A 83 7.51 -5.54 -6.15
CA GLY A 83 6.51 -4.51 -6.27
C GLY A 83 5.24 -4.83 -5.49
N TYR A 84 4.35 -3.86 -5.42
CA TYR A 84 3.04 -4.01 -4.78
C TYR A 84 1.93 -3.89 -5.80
N GLN A 85 0.86 -4.64 -5.57
CA GLN A 85 -0.37 -4.52 -6.33
C GLN A 85 -1.58 -4.59 -5.41
N LYS A 86 -2.61 -3.83 -5.75
CA LYS A 86 -3.94 -3.92 -5.16
C LYS A 86 -4.98 -4.06 -6.25
N VAL A 87 -5.87 -5.03 -6.09
CA VAL A 87 -6.94 -5.31 -7.05
C VAL A 87 -8.23 -4.75 -6.49
N LEU A 88 -8.91 -3.95 -7.31
CA LEU A 88 -10.22 -3.38 -7.03
C LEU A 88 -11.24 -3.96 -8.02
N GLU A 89 -12.43 -4.25 -7.53
CA GLU A 89 -13.57 -4.71 -8.32
C GLU A 89 -14.67 -3.66 -8.34
N VAL A 90 -15.13 -3.34 -9.55
CA VAL A 90 -16.22 -2.40 -9.78
C VAL A 90 -17.51 -3.19 -9.97
N ASN A 91 -18.39 -3.15 -8.99
CA ASN A 91 -19.66 -3.89 -9.00
C ASN A 91 -20.85 -2.92 -9.16
N GLY A 92 -21.70 -3.17 -10.11
CA GLY A 92 -22.92 -2.39 -10.33
C GLY A 92 -23.39 -2.46 -11.78
N VAL A 93 -24.71 -2.40 -11.98
CA VAL A 93 -25.30 -2.37 -13.31
C VAL A 93 -24.94 -1.04 -13.98
N GLY A 94 -24.28 -1.12 -15.15
CA GLY A 94 -23.84 0.08 -15.87
C GLY A 94 -22.54 0.71 -15.36
N TYR A 95 -21.93 0.19 -14.28
CA TYR A 95 -20.64 0.66 -13.82
C TYR A 95 -19.53 0.12 -14.72
N ARG A 96 -18.64 1.00 -15.14
CA ARG A 96 -17.52 0.66 -16.01
C ARG A 96 -16.30 1.50 -15.64
N ALA A 97 -15.15 0.90 -15.78
CA ALA A 97 -13.88 1.60 -15.70
C ALA A 97 -13.17 1.50 -17.06
N ALA A 98 -12.55 2.57 -17.48
CA ALA A 98 -11.75 2.61 -18.70
C ALA A 98 -10.47 3.40 -18.43
N LYS A 99 -9.36 2.98 -19.04
CA LYS A 99 -8.08 3.69 -18.92
C LYS A 99 -7.66 4.20 -20.29
N GLN A 100 -7.25 5.46 -20.35
CA GLN A 100 -6.68 6.10 -21.54
C GLN A 100 -5.33 6.74 -21.16
N GLY A 101 -4.25 6.06 -21.49
CA GLY A 101 -2.91 6.51 -21.08
C GLY A 101 -2.75 6.56 -19.56
N LYS A 102 -2.56 7.74 -18.98
CA LYS A 102 -2.47 7.96 -17.52
C LYS A 102 -3.80 8.32 -16.86
N LYS A 103 -4.87 8.51 -17.64
CA LYS A 103 -6.19 8.85 -17.11
C LYS A 103 -7.05 7.62 -16.93
N LEU A 104 -7.57 7.45 -15.72
CA LEU A 104 -8.57 6.46 -15.35
C LEU A 104 -9.94 7.11 -15.34
N THR A 105 -10.85 6.69 -16.19
CA THR A 105 -12.23 7.17 -16.26
C THR A 105 -13.17 6.16 -15.66
N LEU A 106 -13.94 6.58 -14.67
CA LEU A 106 -14.86 5.74 -13.92
C LEU A 106 -16.30 6.20 -14.15
N ASN A 107 -17.11 5.33 -14.74
CA ASN A 107 -18.56 5.53 -14.84
C ASN A 107 -19.24 4.77 -13.70
N LEU A 108 -19.65 5.50 -12.67
CA LEU A 108 -20.15 4.95 -11.40
C LEU A 108 -21.62 5.31 -11.13
N GLY A 109 -22.39 5.61 -12.18
CA GLY A 109 -23.80 6.01 -12.06
C GLY A 109 -24.01 7.45 -11.55
N TYR A 110 -23.00 8.29 -11.70
CA TYR A 110 -23.12 9.75 -11.54
C TYR A 110 -23.52 10.39 -12.88
N SER A 111 -23.99 11.65 -12.85
CA SER A 111 -24.34 12.44 -14.05
C SER A 111 -23.14 12.72 -14.95
N HIS A 112 -21.91 12.61 -14.41
CA HIS A 112 -20.66 12.83 -15.13
C HIS A 112 -19.67 11.70 -14.82
N PRO A 113 -18.76 11.35 -15.72
CA PRO A 113 -17.69 10.40 -15.43
C PRO A 113 -16.72 11.01 -14.42
N VAL A 114 -16.18 10.17 -13.57
CA VAL A 114 -15.12 10.55 -12.62
C VAL A 114 -13.78 10.27 -13.27
N GLU A 115 -12.98 11.30 -13.48
CA GLU A 115 -11.63 11.17 -14.03
C GLU A 115 -10.60 11.24 -12.91
N MET A 116 -9.60 10.36 -12.96
CA MET A 116 -8.45 10.33 -12.05
C MET A 116 -7.18 10.16 -12.86
N GLU A 117 -6.11 10.82 -12.44
CA GLU A 117 -4.78 10.65 -13.06
C GLU A 117 -3.90 9.77 -12.17
N ASP A 118 -3.14 8.88 -12.82
CA ASP A 118 -2.18 8.03 -12.11
C ASP A 118 -1.05 8.90 -11.53
N PRO A 119 -0.80 8.87 -10.21
CA PRO A 119 0.30 9.61 -9.62
C PRO A 119 1.65 8.98 -9.98
N GLU A 120 2.73 9.73 -9.79
CA GLU A 120 4.09 9.28 -10.11
C GLU A 120 4.48 8.00 -9.37
N GLY A 121 4.99 7.02 -10.13
CA GLY A 121 5.42 5.73 -9.62
C GLY A 121 4.29 4.73 -9.39
N ILE A 122 3.07 5.02 -9.89
CA ILE A 122 1.93 4.12 -9.91
C ILE A 122 1.52 3.86 -11.35
N GLU A 123 1.19 2.62 -11.62
CA GLU A 123 0.62 2.18 -12.87
C GLU A 123 -0.70 1.47 -12.60
N THR A 124 -1.77 1.94 -13.24
CA THR A 124 -3.06 1.27 -13.20
C THR A 124 -3.20 0.36 -14.43
N VAL A 125 -3.57 -0.87 -14.23
CA VAL A 125 -3.84 -1.83 -15.30
C VAL A 125 -5.30 -2.25 -15.22
N MET A 126 -5.99 -2.29 -16.36
CA MET A 126 -7.36 -2.75 -16.43
C MET A 126 -7.40 -4.22 -16.86
N GLU A 127 -8.12 -5.03 -16.10
CA GLU A 127 -8.44 -6.40 -16.47
C GLU A 127 -9.95 -6.50 -16.77
N GLY A 128 -10.28 -6.25 -18.05
CA GLY A 128 -11.67 -6.06 -18.47
C GLY A 128 -12.23 -4.68 -18.07
N GLN A 129 -13.56 -4.59 -17.92
CA GLN A 129 -14.25 -3.33 -17.58
C GLN A 129 -14.51 -3.16 -16.08
N ASN A 130 -14.32 -4.22 -15.29
CA ASN A 130 -14.77 -4.28 -13.90
C ASN A 130 -13.65 -4.51 -12.89
N LYS A 131 -12.41 -4.78 -13.35
CA LYS A 131 -11.28 -4.96 -12.45
C LYS A 131 -10.19 -3.93 -12.73
N ILE A 132 -9.75 -3.28 -11.68
CA ILE A 132 -8.69 -2.27 -11.68
C ILE A 132 -7.54 -2.81 -10.83
N ILE A 133 -6.37 -2.95 -11.43
CA ILE A 133 -5.16 -3.39 -10.73
C ILE A 133 -4.24 -2.18 -10.60
N VAL A 134 -4.00 -1.74 -9.39
CA VAL A 134 -3.08 -0.65 -9.07
C VAL A 134 -1.73 -1.27 -8.72
N LYS A 135 -0.69 -0.95 -9.49
CA LYS A 135 0.68 -1.45 -9.31
C LYS A 135 1.64 -0.32 -8.99
N GLY A 136 2.67 -0.61 -8.21
CA GLY A 136 3.73 0.35 -7.92
C GLY A 136 4.81 -0.20 -7.00
N ILE A 137 5.89 0.54 -6.86
CA ILE A 137 7.02 0.19 -5.97
C ILE A 137 6.76 0.57 -4.51
N SER A 138 6.01 1.64 -4.26
CA SER A 138 5.71 2.11 -2.90
C SER A 138 4.39 1.53 -2.41
N LYS A 139 4.43 0.72 -1.34
CA LYS A 139 3.23 0.16 -0.68
C LYS A 139 2.25 1.24 -0.24
N GLU A 140 2.77 2.35 0.27
CA GLU A 140 1.96 3.47 0.77
C GLU A 140 1.21 4.17 -0.37
N LYS A 141 1.94 4.55 -1.44
CA LYS A 141 1.32 5.21 -2.60
C LYS A 141 0.27 4.32 -3.27
N VAL A 142 0.59 3.02 -3.47
CA VAL A 142 -0.36 2.04 -4.04
C VAL A 142 -1.60 1.92 -3.16
N GLY A 143 -1.42 1.81 -1.83
CA GLY A 143 -2.53 1.72 -0.89
C GLY A 143 -3.38 2.99 -0.84
N GLN A 144 -2.76 4.16 -0.84
CA GLN A 144 -3.43 5.45 -0.83
C GLN A 144 -4.27 5.65 -2.10
N TYR A 145 -3.67 5.45 -3.27
CA TYR A 145 -4.37 5.61 -4.54
C TYR A 145 -5.52 4.61 -4.72
N ALA A 146 -5.32 3.36 -4.31
CA ALA A 146 -6.39 2.36 -4.29
C ALA A 146 -7.55 2.77 -3.37
N ALA A 147 -7.25 3.36 -2.22
CA ALA A 147 -8.27 3.88 -1.31
C ALA A 147 -9.01 5.09 -1.90
N GLU A 148 -8.33 5.98 -2.58
CA GLU A 148 -8.94 7.13 -3.27
C GLU A 148 -9.90 6.70 -4.39
N ILE A 149 -9.52 5.68 -5.18
CA ILE A 149 -10.40 5.08 -6.19
C ILE A 149 -11.64 4.48 -5.52
N ARG A 150 -11.46 3.72 -4.44
CA ARG A 150 -12.56 3.10 -3.70
C ARG A 150 -13.50 4.14 -3.08
N ASP A 151 -12.96 5.25 -2.57
CA ASP A 151 -13.75 6.33 -1.97
C ASP A 151 -14.65 7.08 -2.96
N LYS A 152 -14.35 7.04 -4.27
CA LYS A 152 -15.23 7.64 -5.29
C LYS A 152 -16.62 7.01 -5.29
N ARG A 153 -16.72 5.71 -4.98
CA ARG A 153 -18.00 5.03 -4.77
C ARG A 153 -17.79 3.82 -3.85
N ARG A 154 -17.92 4.02 -2.54
CA ARG A 154 -17.80 2.94 -1.55
C ARG A 154 -18.87 1.87 -1.77
N PRO A 155 -18.57 0.61 -1.48
CA PRO A 155 -19.54 -0.47 -1.65
C PRO A 155 -20.74 -0.30 -0.70
N GLU A 156 -21.91 -0.46 -1.25
CA GLU A 156 -23.19 -0.41 -0.51
C GLU A 156 -23.36 -1.68 0.33
N PRO A 157 -23.90 -1.59 1.56
CA PRO A 157 -24.05 -2.74 2.46
C PRO A 157 -25.18 -3.71 2.07
N TYR A 158 -26.04 -3.38 1.10
CA TYR A 158 -27.19 -4.22 0.72
C TYR A 158 -26.89 -5.10 -0.50
N LYS A 159 -26.66 -4.50 -1.66
CA LYS A 159 -26.38 -5.21 -2.93
C LYS A 159 -24.91 -5.23 -3.32
N GLY A 160 -24.06 -4.59 -2.52
CA GLY A 160 -22.63 -4.52 -2.77
C GLY A 160 -22.23 -3.70 -3.98
N LYS A 161 -23.08 -2.78 -4.47
CA LYS A 161 -22.76 -1.87 -5.57
C LYS A 161 -21.69 -0.89 -5.12
N GLY A 162 -20.68 -0.67 -5.94
CA GLY A 162 -19.58 0.23 -5.65
C GLY A 162 -18.24 -0.41 -6.01
N ILE A 163 -17.16 0.22 -5.58
CA ILE A 163 -15.80 -0.25 -5.75
C ILE A 163 -15.34 -0.88 -4.43
N LYS A 164 -14.95 -2.14 -4.47
CA LYS A 164 -14.42 -2.89 -3.32
C LYS A 164 -13.03 -3.43 -3.63
N TYR A 165 -12.25 -3.77 -2.61
CA TYR A 165 -11.07 -4.61 -2.80
C TYR A 165 -11.49 -6.04 -3.14
N ALA A 166 -10.67 -6.76 -3.89
CA ALA A 166 -10.96 -8.15 -4.27
C ALA A 166 -11.06 -9.08 -3.04
N ASP A 167 -10.31 -8.77 -1.99
CA ASP A 167 -10.29 -9.47 -0.70
C ASP A 167 -11.33 -8.95 0.32
N GLU A 168 -12.11 -7.92 -0.04
CA GLU A 168 -13.09 -7.29 0.85
C GLU A 168 -14.42 -8.04 0.85
N VAL A 169 -14.82 -8.53 2.01
CA VAL A 169 -16.15 -9.10 2.23
C VAL A 169 -17.08 -8.05 2.83
N ILE A 170 -18.11 -7.67 2.06
CA ILE A 170 -19.08 -6.69 2.51
C ILE A 170 -20.07 -7.39 3.45
N LYS A 171 -20.05 -6.98 4.71
CA LYS A 171 -21.03 -7.46 5.69
C LYS A 171 -22.35 -6.76 5.45
N ILE A 172 -23.38 -7.53 5.09
CA ILE A 172 -24.75 -7.03 4.98
C ILE A 172 -25.18 -6.52 6.36
N GLY A 173 -25.68 -5.29 6.39
CA GLY A 173 -25.97 -4.57 7.62
C GLY A 173 -26.98 -5.29 8.54
N ARG A 174 -26.46 -6.02 9.51
CA ARG A 174 -27.25 -6.51 10.65
C ARG A 174 -27.45 -5.47 11.75
N ALA A 175 -26.86 -4.29 11.61
CA ALA A 175 -26.83 -3.26 12.65
C ALA A 175 -28.22 -2.62 12.89
N SER A 176 -29.09 -2.58 11.90
CA SER A 176 -30.39 -1.88 12.04
C SER A 176 -31.49 -2.66 12.79
N CYS A 177 -31.29 -3.95 12.98
CA CYS A 177 -32.34 -4.79 13.65
C CYS A 177 -32.15 -4.88 15.17
N ARG A 178 -31.06 -4.38 15.73
CA ARG A 178 -30.79 -4.52 17.19
C ARG A 178 -31.08 -3.25 18.00
N GLU A 179 -31.48 -2.18 17.34
CA GLU A 179 -31.71 -0.86 17.98
C GLU A 179 -33.19 -0.53 18.18
N ARG A 180 -34.09 -1.52 18.05
CA ARG A 180 -35.50 -1.38 18.35
C ARG A 180 -36.00 -2.50 19.28
N VAL A 181 -35.46 -2.50 20.48
CA VAL A 181 -36.12 -3.12 21.66
C VAL A 181 -35.87 -2.21 22.83
#